data_cee0b815eefcd1af222abb5439f0c605
#
_entry.id   cee0b815eefcd1af222abb5439f0c605
#
_cell.length_a   1.000
_cell.length_b   1.000
_cell.length_c   1.000
_cell.angle_alpha   90.00
_cell.angle_beta   90.00
_cell.angle_gamma   90.00
#
_symmetry.space_group_name_H-M   'P 1'
#
loop_
_entity.id
_entity.type
_entity.pdbx_description
1 polymer ?
#
loop_
_entity_poly.entity_id
_entity_poly.type
_entity_poly.pdbx_seq_one_letter_code
_entity_poly.pdbx_strand_id
1 'polypeptide(L)'
;MRWANDFFWAVWFGALALIFAYGFVLLFGAPYFPSLKPHLAAALKLLDLKKGQTVYDLGCGDGRFLKAAAKAGYKAVGYELNPFVFAYAWLTTRRYGRRVKVRWGNFWQADISKADAVFVFLLDRWMPDLDKKLIKEGKKGLKLASHTFKIPGKKPAAREYGVFLYRY
;
A
#
# COMPACT_ATOMS: atom_id res chain seq x y z
N MET A 1 32.49 -24.38 23.65
CA MET A 1 31.53 -23.53 24.42
C MET A 1 31.36 -22.11 23.89
N ARG A 2 32.32 -21.44 23.22
CA ARG A 2 32.16 -20.06 22.70
C ARG A 2 31.07 -19.95 21.61
N TRP A 3 31.05 -20.89 20.67
CA TRP A 3 30.07 -20.91 19.57
C TRP A 3 28.60 -20.99 20.03
N ALA A 4 28.32 -21.67 21.14
CA ALA A 4 26.97 -21.77 21.70
C ALA A 4 26.51 -20.43 22.30
N ASN A 5 27.42 -19.67 22.92
CA ASN A 5 27.12 -18.31 23.39
C ASN A 5 26.91 -17.34 22.23
N ASP A 6 27.75 -17.39 21.20
CA ASP A 6 27.65 -16.54 20.03
C ASP A 6 26.32 -16.79 19.28
N PHE A 7 25.92 -18.05 19.14
CA PHE A 7 24.63 -18.44 18.57
C PHE A 7 23.45 -17.95 19.42
N PHE A 8 23.55 -18.11 20.75
CA PHE A 8 22.52 -17.61 21.68
C PHE A 8 22.32 -16.09 21.57
N TRP A 9 23.42 -15.33 21.56
CA TRP A 9 23.32 -13.88 21.41
C TRP A 9 22.80 -13.46 20.03
N ALA A 10 23.17 -14.14 18.95
CA ALA A 10 22.66 -13.89 17.61
C ALA A 10 21.12 -14.10 17.53
N VAL A 11 20.61 -15.16 18.13
CA VAL A 11 19.16 -15.44 18.21
C VAL A 11 18.47 -14.37 19.04
N TRP A 12 19.04 -13.98 20.20
CA TRP A 12 18.47 -12.96 21.07
C TRP A 12 18.41 -11.58 20.39
N PHE A 13 19.48 -11.14 19.76
CA PHE A 13 19.49 -9.86 19.02
C PHE A 13 18.57 -9.90 17.81
N GLY A 14 18.48 -11.03 17.12
CA GLY A 14 17.53 -11.23 16.02
C GLY A 14 16.07 -11.11 16.48
N ALA A 15 15.72 -11.78 17.60
CA ALA A 15 14.38 -11.68 18.18
C ALA A 15 14.06 -10.25 18.65
N LEU A 16 15.01 -9.58 19.30
CA LEU A 16 14.85 -8.19 19.75
C LEU A 16 14.65 -7.24 18.57
N ALA A 17 15.41 -7.39 17.49
CA ALA A 17 15.24 -6.60 16.27
C ALA A 17 13.87 -6.81 15.62
N LEU A 18 13.37 -8.05 15.61
CA LEU A 18 12.01 -8.35 15.11
C LEU A 18 10.93 -7.71 15.98
N ILE A 19 11.07 -7.75 17.31
CA ILE A 19 10.14 -7.11 18.24
C ILE A 19 10.12 -5.59 18.04
N PHE A 20 11.31 -4.97 17.91
CA PHE A 20 11.41 -3.54 17.63
C PHE A 20 10.81 -3.17 16.26
N ALA A 21 11.10 -3.94 15.21
CA ALA A 21 10.54 -3.70 13.88
C ALA A 21 9.02 -3.84 13.88
N TYR A 22 8.48 -4.84 14.58
CA TYR A 22 7.04 -5.04 14.70
C TYR A 22 6.39 -3.95 15.57
N GLY A 23 6.98 -3.62 16.72
CA GLY A 23 6.53 -2.54 17.60
C GLY A 23 6.51 -1.18 16.91
N PHE A 24 7.55 -0.88 16.12
CA PHE A 24 7.61 0.34 15.30
C PHE A 24 6.43 0.44 14.31
N VAL A 25 6.09 -0.66 13.66
CA VAL A 25 4.95 -0.69 12.71
C VAL A 25 3.62 -0.52 13.44
N LEU A 26 3.46 -1.11 14.65
CA LEU A 26 2.23 -0.93 15.44
C LEU A 26 2.04 0.51 15.94
N LEU A 27 3.14 1.19 16.26
CA LEU A 27 3.10 2.58 16.76
C LEU A 27 2.94 3.62 15.64
N PHE A 28 3.57 3.39 14.49
CA PHE A 28 3.69 4.38 13.41
C PHE A 28 3.00 3.98 12.10
N GLY A 29 2.50 2.75 11.98
CA GLY A 29 1.88 2.21 10.77
C GLY A 29 0.56 1.50 11.01
N ALA A 30 -0.05 1.01 9.94
CA ALA A 30 -1.17 0.08 10.00
C ALA A 30 -0.64 -1.36 10.10
N PRO A 31 -1.31 -2.25 10.87
CA PRO A 31 -0.96 -3.66 10.88
C PRO A 31 -1.10 -4.26 9.47
N TYR A 32 -0.20 -5.19 9.14
CA TYR A 32 -0.22 -5.86 7.84
C TYR A 32 -1.45 -6.78 7.72
N PHE A 33 -2.47 -6.31 7.00
CA PHE A 33 -3.63 -7.10 6.61
C PHE A 33 -3.66 -7.26 5.08
N PRO A 34 -3.42 -8.47 4.57
CA PRO A 34 -3.39 -8.68 3.14
C PRO A 34 -4.79 -8.67 2.51
N SER A 35 -5.02 -7.79 1.54
CA SER A 35 -6.26 -7.80 0.76
C SER A 35 -6.41 -9.12 -0.03
N LEU A 36 -7.59 -9.73 0.01
CA LEU A 36 -7.88 -10.96 -0.73
C LEU A 36 -8.07 -10.69 -2.22
N LYS A 37 -7.90 -11.73 -3.06
CA LYS A 37 -8.01 -11.61 -4.53
C LYS A 37 -9.31 -10.94 -5.01
N PRO A 38 -10.52 -11.24 -4.46
CA PRO A 38 -11.74 -10.56 -4.88
C PRO A 38 -11.72 -9.05 -4.68
N HIS A 39 -11.14 -8.56 -3.57
CA HIS A 39 -11.03 -7.13 -3.28
C HIS A 39 -10.08 -6.42 -4.25
N LEU A 40 -8.97 -7.08 -4.63
CA LEU A 40 -8.04 -6.55 -5.61
C LEU A 40 -8.67 -6.44 -7.00
N ALA A 41 -9.44 -7.46 -7.39
CA ALA A 41 -10.17 -7.46 -8.67
C ALA A 41 -11.23 -6.36 -8.70
N ALA A 42 -12.01 -6.22 -7.60
CA ALA A 42 -13.00 -5.16 -7.45
C ALA A 42 -12.37 -3.77 -7.52
N ALA A 43 -11.23 -3.55 -6.84
CA ALA A 43 -10.51 -2.28 -6.88
C ALA A 43 -10.07 -1.93 -8.31
N LEU A 44 -9.46 -2.86 -9.03
CA LEU A 44 -9.02 -2.64 -10.41
C LEU A 44 -10.20 -2.36 -11.35
N LYS A 45 -11.31 -3.11 -11.20
CA LYS A 45 -12.54 -2.91 -11.98
C LYS A 45 -13.16 -1.55 -11.72
N LEU A 46 -13.30 -1.14 -10.44
CA LEU A 46 -13.86 0.16 -10.06
C LEU A 46 -12.98 1.33 -10.51
N LEU A 47 -11.66 1.20 -10.40
CA LEU A 47 -10.71 2.21 -10.87
C LEU A 47 -10.79 2.39 -12.38
N ASP A 48 -11.07 1.34 -13.14
CA ASP A 48 -11.25 1.39 -14.59
C ASP A 48 -10.23 2.32 -15.28
N LEU A 49 -8.96 1.98 -15.11
CA LEU A 49 -7.85 2.75 -15.68
C LEU A 49 -7.55 2.32 -17.11
N LYS A 50 -7.05 3.24 -17.90
CA LYS A 50 -6.49 2.92 -19.22
C LYS A 50 -5.09 2.32 -19.08
N LYS A 51 -4.68 1.46 -19.99
CA LYS A 51 -3.31 0.91 -20.04
C LYS A 51 -2.29 2.06 -20.01
N GLY A 52 -1.25 1.90 -19.21
CA GLY A 52 -0.20 2.91 -19.02
C GLY A 52 -0.50 3.99 -17.98
N GLN A 53 -1.73 4.14 -17.52
CA GLN A 53 -2.04 4.99 -16.37
C GLN A 53 -1.40 4.45 -15.08
N THR A 54 -1.18 5.34 -14.12
CA THR A 54 -0.42 5.02 -12.90
C THR A 54 -1.33 4.97 -11.68
N VAL A 55 -1.31 3.84 -10.98
CA VAL A 55 -1.97 3.69 -9.67
C VAL A 55 -0.93 3.68 -8.55
N TYR A 56 -1.23 4.38 -7.47
CA TYR A 56 -0.44 4.40 -6.24
C TYR A 56 -1.11 3.52 -5.19
N ASP A 57 -0.31 2.69 -4.51
CA ASP A 57 -0.74 1.85 -3.38
C ASP A 57 -0.06 2.37 -2.10
N LEU A 58 -0.85 2.99 -1.23
CA LEU A 58 -0.35 3.64 -0.02
C LEU A 58 -0.40 2.67 1.17
N GLY A 59 0.73 2.03 1.42
CA GLY A 59 0.86 0.89 2.32
C GLY A 59 0.77 -0.42 1.54
N CYS A 60 1.67 -0.61 0.56
CA CYS A 60 1.52 -1.66 -0.44
C CYS A 60 1.77 -3.09 0.08
N GLY A 61 2.22 -3.23 1.33
CA GLY A 61 2.47 -4.53 1.92
C GLY A 61 3.40 -5.39 1.05
N ASP A 62 2.99 -6.62 0.76
CA ASP A 62 3.75 -7.57 -0.07
C ASP A 62 3.69 -7.28 -1.59
N GLY A 63 3.09 -6.16 -1.97
CA GLY A 63 2.97 -5.74 -3.37
C GLY A 63 1.95 -6.52 -4.19
N ARG A 64 1.00 -7.24 -3.57
CA ARG A 64 0.00 -8.04 -4.30
C ARG A 64 -0.90 -7.19 -5.20
N PHE A 65 -1.31 -6.00 -4.74
CA PHE A 65 -2.08 -5.07 -5.57
C PHE A 65 -1.23 -4.54 -6.72
N LEU A 66 0.04 -4.19 -6.47
CA LEU A 66 0.96 -3.72 -7.51
C LEU A 66 1.14 -4.78 -8.62
N LYS A 67 1.27 -6.06 -8.22
CA LYS A 67 1.35 -7.19 -9.15
C LYS A 67 0.08 -7.33 -9.98
N ALA A 68 -1.09 -7.18 -9.36
CA ALA A 68 -2.38 -7.24 -10.04
C ALA A 68 -2.56 -6.07 -11.03
N ALA A 69 -2.22 -4.85 -10.61
CA ALA A 69 -2.26 -3.65 -11.45
C ALA A 69 -1.34 -3.76 -12.67
N ALA A 70 -0.10 -4.27 -12.48
CA ALA A 70 0.84 -4.48 -13.58
C ALA A 70 0.35 -5.53 -14.59
N LYS A 71 -0.29 -6.61 -14.11
CA LYS A 71 -0.93 -7.61 -14.99
C LYS A 71 -2.09 -7.03 -15.80
N ALA A 72 -2.83 -6.08 -15.22
CA ALA A 72 -3.89 -5.35 -15.92
C ALA A 72 -3.36 -4.29 -16.92
N GLY A 73 -2.03 -4.12 -17.00
CA GLY A 73 -1.39 -3.18 -17.93
C GLY A 73 -1.18 -1.78 -17.37
N TYR A 74 -1.37 -1.57 -16.07
CA TYR A 74 -1.15 -0.28 -15.39
C TYR A 74 0.30 -0.14 -14.93
N LYS A 75 0.75 1.08 -14.75
CA LYS A 75 1.94 1.39 -13.95
C LYS A 75 1.52 1.44 -12.49
N ALA A 76 2.32 0.86 -11.59
CA ALA A 76 2.02 0.82 -10.18
C ALA A 76 3.19 1.35 -9.35
N VAL A 77 2.90 2.23 -8.40
CA VAL A 77 3.88 2.75 -7.44
C VAL A 77 3.38 2.42 -6.05
N GLY A 78 4.15 1.66 -5.27
CA GLY A 78 3.82 1.30 -3.91
C GLY A 78 4.74 1.97 -2.91
N TYR A 79 4.19 2.38 -1.77
CA TYR A 79 4.94 2.83 -0.60
C TYR A 79 4.74 1.85 0.54
N GLU A 80 5.83 1.46 1.19
CA GLU A 80 5.80 0.58 2.36
C GLU A 80 6.76 1.10 3.43
N LEU A 81 6.28 1.19 4.67
CA LEU A 81 7.05 1.72 5.79
C LEU A 81 7.94 0.66 6.42
N ASN A 82 7.45 -0.58 6.52
CA ASN A 82 8.20 -1.69 7.09
C ASN A 82 9.32 -2.12 6.14
N PRO A 83 10.60 -2.05 6.54
CA PRO A 83 11.73 -2.35 5.65
C PRO A 83 11.75 -3.81 5.17
N PHE A 84 11.31 -4.77 6.00
CA PHE A 84 11.29 -6.19 5.64
C PHE A 84 10.18 -6.48 4.64
N VAL A 85 9.00 -5.92 4.85
CA VAL A 85 7.85 -6.05 3.95
C VAL A 85 8.14 -5.34 2.63
N PHE A 86 8.77 -4.15 2.68
CA PHE A 86 9.26 -3.44 1.50
C PHE A 86 10.25 -4.31 0.70
N ALA A 87 11.26 -4.89 1.35
CA ALA A 87 12.27 -5.73 0.68
C ALA A 87 11.61 -6.93 -0.02
N TYR A 88 10.64 -7.58 0.63
CA TYR A 88 9.86 -8.66 0.04
C TYR A 88 9.04 -8.19 -1.17
N ALA A 89 8.30 -7.08 -1.03
CA ALA A 89 7.52 -6.50 -2.11
C ALA A 89 8.42 -6.13 -3.31
N TRP A 90 9.54 -5.47 -3.05
CA TRP A 90 10.52 -5.09 -4.07
C TRP A 90 11.05 -6.32 -4.82
N LEU A 91 11.48 -7.36 -4.09
CA LEU A 91 12.03 -8.58 -4.67
C LEU A 91 10.98 -9.28 -5.55
N THR A 92 9.76 -9.46 -5.05
CA THR A 92 8.70 -10.22 -5.75
C THR A 92 8.07 -9.45 -6.92
N THR A 93 8.25 -8.13 -6.97
CA THR A 93 7.74 -7.29 -8.06
C THR A 93 8.77 -6.99 -9.14
N ARG A 94 10.07 -7.27 -8.94
CA ARG A 94 11.17 -7.00 -9.91
C ARG A 94 10.89 -7.50 -11.33
N ARG A 95 10.23 -8.65 -11.47
CA ARG A 95 9.87 -9.24 -12.77
C ARG A 95 8.95 -8.36 -13.63
N TYR A 96 8.27 -7.36 -13.03
CA TYR A 96 7.43 -6.41 -13.78
C TYR A 96 8.20 -5.20 -14.32
N GLY A 97 9.50 -5.10 -14.02
CA GLY A 97 10.40 -4.08 -14.53
C GLY A 97 9.90 -2.66 -14.27
N ARG A 98 9.89 -1.82 -15.31
CA ARG A 98 9.48 -0.40 -15.19
C ARG A 98 8.00 -0.17 -14.87
N ARG A 99 7.16 -1.23 -14.94
CA ARG A 99 5.73 -1.10 -14.63
C ARG A 99 5.45 -1.00 -13.15
N VAL A 100 6.32 -1.55 -12.30
CA VAL A 100 6.14 -1.52 -10.83
C VAL A 100 7.36 -0.85 -10.20
N LYS A 101 7.08 0.12 -9.33
CA LYS A 101 8.09 0.76 -8.48
C LYS A 101 7.64 0.63 -7.03
N VAL A 102 8.46 0.01 -6.19
CA VAL A 102 8.24 -0.03 -4.75
C VAL A 102 9.20 0.94 -4.10
N ARG A 103 8.71 1.75 -3.18
CA ARG A 103 9.46 2.77 -2.45
C ARG A 103 9.36 2.49 -0.95
N TRP A 104 10.49 2.49 -0.30
CA TRP A 104 10.53 2.45 1.15
C TRP A 104 10.29 3.84 1.72
N GLY A 105 9.34 3.96 2.64
CA GLY A 105 9.07 5.23 3.29
C GLY A 105 7.62 5.43 3.70
N ASN A 106 7.40 6.54 4.39
CA ASN A 106 6.09 6.95 4.85
C ASN A 106 5.29 7.56 3.69
N PHE A 107 4.19 6.95 3.32
CA PHE A 107 3.34 7.43 2.22
C PHE A 107 2.70 8.80 2.49
N TRP A 108 2.60 9.23 3.74
CA TRP A 108 2.14 10.59 4.06
C TRP A 108 3.04 11.68 3.44
N GLN A 109 4.33 11.37 3.23
CA GLN A 109 5.31 12.25 2.60
C GLN A 109 5.42 12.02 1.08
N ALA A 110 4.69 11.05 0.54
CA ALA A 110 4.73 10.74 -0.89
C ALA A 110 4.04 11.82 -1.71
N ASP A 111 4.69 12.27 -2.79
CA ASP A 111 4.05 13.07 -3.84
C ASP A 111 3.15 12.15 -4.69
N ILE A 112 1.84 12.44 -4.66
CA ILE A 112 0.81 11.71 -5.40
C ILE A 112 0.27 12.50 -6.60
N SER A 113 0.83 13.64 -6.93
CA SER A 113 0.38 14.54 -8.01
C SER A 113 0.35 13.86 -9.38
N LYS A 114 1.18 12.83 -9.59
CA LYS A 114 1.26 12.06 -10.83
C LYS A 114 0.36 10.83 -10.86
N ALA A 115 -0.38 10.55 -9.77
CA ALA A 115 -1.28 9.41 -9.71
C ALA A 115 -2.53 9.65 -10.56
N ASP A 116 -2.92 8.67 -11.38
CA ASP A 116 -4.25 8.61 -12.00
C ASP A 116 -5.28 8.00 -11.04
N ALA A 117 -4.79 7.13 -10.15
CA ALA A 117 -5.57 6.54 -9.09
C ALA A 117 -4.72 6.22 -7.86
N VAL A 118 -5.40 6.09 -6.73
CA VAL A 118 -4.84 5.62 -5.46
C VAL A 118 -5.66 4.42 -4.98
N PHE A 119 -4.98 3.40 -4.50
CA PHE A 119 -5.56 2.30 -3.74
C PHE A 119 -5.07 2.36 -2.31
N VAL A 120 -5.96 2.08 -1.36
CA VAL A 120 -5.62 2.02 0.06
C VAL A 120 -6.39 0.92 0.78
N PHE A 121 -5.74 0.34 1.78
CA PHE A 121 -6.38 -0.41 2.86
C PHE A 121 -5.86 0.15 4.19
N LEU A 122 -6.45 1.26 4.63
CA LEU A 122 -6.06 1.99 5.83
C LEU A 122 -7.16 1.87 6.90
N LEU A 123 -6.75 2.08 8.16
CA LEU A 123 -7.70 2.15 9.27
C LEU A 123 -8.58 3.41 9.19
N ASP A 124 -9.78 3.31 9.72
CA ASP A 124 -10.80 4.37 9.69
C ASP A 124 -10.28 5.71 10.21
N ARG A 125 -9.50 5.70 11.28
CA ARG A 125 -8.89 6.89 11.89
C ARG A 125 -8.02 7.73 10.93
N TRP A 126 -7.47 7.13 9.87
CA TRP A 126 -6.60 7.80 8.90
C TRP A 126 -7.35 8.33 7.68
N MET A 127 -8.62 7.96 7.51
CA MET A 127 -9.39 8.32 6.31
C MET A 127 -9.64 9.83 6.17
N PRO A 128 -9.86 10.62 7.26
CA PRO A 128 -9.98 12.07 7.15
C PRO A 128 -8.69 12.74 6.64
N ASP A 129 -7.52 12.29 7.11
CA ASP A 129 -6.25 12.89 6.69
C ASP A 129 -5.86 12.44 5.28
N LEU A 130 -6.20 11.22 4.90
CA LEU A 130 -6.08 10.77 3.52
C LEU A 130 -6.92 11.64 2.59
N ASP A 131 -8.15 11.96 2.95
CA ASP A 131 -9.03 12.82 2.16
C ASP A 131 -8.41 14.21 1.93
N LYS A 132 -7.91 14.84 2.98
CA LYS A 132 -7.18 16.13 2.89
C LYS A 132 -5.99 16.04 1.93
N LYS A 133 -5.18 14.96 2.03
CA LYS A 133 -4.04 14.74 1.17
C LYS A 133 -4.46 14.60 -0.30
N LEU A 134 -5.52 13.83 -0.58
CA LEU A 134 -6.01 13.62 -1.94
C LEU A 134 -6.57 14.90 -2.56
N ILE A 135 -7.27 15.74 -1.77
CA ILE A 135 -7.75 17.05 -2.21
C ILE A 135 -6.60 17.99 -2.51
N LYS A 136 -5.58 18.04 -1.62
CA LYS A 136 -4.46 18.97 -1.73
C LYS A 136 -3.50 18.64 -2.88
N GLU A 137 -3.20 17.36 -3.07
CA GLU A 137 -2.10 16.90 -3.94
C GLU A 137 -2.58 16.18 -5.19
N GLY A 138 -3.83 15.70 -5.19
CA GLY A 138 -4.38 14.93 -6.29
C GLY A 138 -4.66 15.80 -7.52
N LYS A 139 -4.34 15.29 -8.69
CA LYS A 139 -4.72 15.94 -9.94
C LYS A 139 -6.22 15.80 -10.19
N LYS A 140 -6.80 16.72 -10.95
CA LYS A 140 -8.22 16.66 -11.38
C LYS A 140 -8.53 15.30 -12.03
N GLY A 141 -9.57 14.63 -11.54
CA GLY A 141 -9.99 13.32 -12.01
C GLY A 141 -9.29 12.15 -11.34
N LEU A 142 -8.49 12.39 -10.28
CA LEU A 142 -7.92 11.35 -9.45
C LEU A 142 -9.01 10.42 -8.92
N LYS A 143 -8.81 9.12 -9.00
CA LYS A 143 -9.69 8.10 -8.45
C LYS A 143 -9.09 7.49 -7.19
N LEU A 144 -9.91 7.27 -6.15
CA LEU A 144 -9.52 6.50 -4.96
C LEU A 144 -10.35 5.22 -4.90
N ALA A 145 -9.69 4.08 -4.78
CA ALA A 145 -10.31 2.82 -4.34
C ALA A 145 -9.90 2.55 -2.90
N SER A 146 -10.85 2.68 -1.98
CA SER A 146 -10.61 2.39 -0.56
C SER A 146 -11.22 1.05 -0.18
N HIS A 147 -10.39 0.15 0.33
CA HIS A 147 -10.84 -1.16 0.82
C HIS A 147 -11.27 -1.04 2.28
N THR A 148 -12.47 -1.54 2.58
CA THR A 148 -13.11 -1.64 3.90
C THR A 148 -13.58 -0.32 4.47
N PHE A 149 -12.78 0.73 4.51
CA PHE A 149 -13.11 1.98 5.20
C PHE A 149 -13.53 3.07 4.23
N LYS A 150 -14.48 3.89 4.66
CA LYS A 150 -15.06 4.98 3.87
C LYS A 150 -14.39 6.29 4.20
N ILE A 151 -14.41 7.23 3.24
CA ILE A 151 -14.11 8.63 3.52
C ILE A 151 -15.30 9.22 4.29
N PRO A 152 -15.09 9.75 5.52
CA PRO A 152 -16.16 10.37 6.30
C PRO A 152 -16.81 11.52 5.55
N GLY A 153 -18.15 11.61 5.62
CA GLY A 153 -18.90 12.68 4.98
C GLY A 153 -18.99 12.62 3.44
N LYS A 154 -18.30 11.69 2.78
CA LYS A 154 -18.36 11.54 1.31
C LYS A 154 -19.13 10.30 0.88
N LYS A 155 -20.05 10.48 -0.08
CA LYS A 155 -20.75 9.36 -0.73
C LYS A 155 -19.82 8.73 -1.79
N PRO A 156 -19.56 7.41 -1.74
CA PRO A 156 -18.79 6.75 -2.79
C PRO A 156 -19.55 6.78 -4.13
N ALA A 157 -18.82 6.97 -5.23
CA ALA A 157 -19.38 6.93 -6.58
C ALA A 157 -19.82 5.52 -7.00
N ALA A 158 -19.16 4.49 -6.46
CA ALA A 158 -19.50 3.07 -6.66
C ALA A 158 -18.92 2.23 -5.52
N ARG A 159 -19.43 0.99 -5.39
CA ARG A 159 -18.88 0.01 -4.42
C ARG A 159 -18.97 -1.40 -5.00
N GLU A 160 -17.99 -2.23 -4.68
CA GLU A 160 -17.99 -3.65 -5.02
C GLU A 160 -17.10 -4.41 -4.02
N TYR A 161 -17.55 -5.54 -3.47
CA TYR A 161 -16.79 -6.40 -2.55
C TYR A 161 -16.06 -5.63 -1.41
N GLY A 162 -16.74 -4.68 -0.76
CA GLY A 162 -16.13 -3.90 0.33
C GLY A 162 -15.10 -2.86 -0.14
N VAL A 163 -14.97 -2.63 -1.43
CA VAL A 163 -14.15 -1.55 -2.00
C VAL A 163 -15.07 -0.40 -2.41
N PHE A 164 -14.69 0.82 -2.02
CA PHE A 164 -15.42 2.06 -2.29
C PHE A 164 -14.64 2.94 -3.26
N LEU A 165 -15.28 3.39 -4.32
CA LEU A 165 -14.71 4.31 -5.30
C LEU A 165 -15.08 5.76 -4.98
N TYR A 166 -14.09 6.65 -5.00
CA TYR A 166 -14.27 8.11 -4.94
C TYR A 166 -13.57 8.78 -6.12
N ARG A 167 -14.03 9.98 -6.48
CA ARG A 167 -13.45 10.81 -7.54
C ARG A 167 -13.11 12.20 -6.98
N TYR A 168 -11.95 12.72 -7.34
CA TYR A 168 -11.41 14.00 -6.89
C TYR A 168 -11.17 14.95 -8.06
#